data_c8775d453c4af12793668e3bd882a190
#
_entry.id   c8775d453c4af12793668e3bd882a190
#
_cell.length_a   1.000
_cell.length_b   1.000
_cell.length_c   1.000
_cell.angle_alpha   90.00
_cell.angle_beta   90.00
_cell.angle_gamma   90.00
#
_symmetry.space_group_name_H-M   'P 1'
#
loop_
_entity.id
_entity.type
_entity.pdbx_description
1 polymer ?
#
loop_
_entity_poly.entity_id
_entity_poly.type
_entity_poly.pdbx_seq_one_letter_code
_entity_poly.pdbx_strand_id
1 'polypeptide(L)'
;MVPKVSFFAIIDCMSRILDNEIMGDEEAVERTLRPQYLHEYIGQDKVKDQLKIFIEAAKLRDEALDHVLLFGPPGLGKTTMAFVIANELGVNLKQTSGPVIEKAGDLVAILNDLEPGDVLFIDEIHRLPMSVEEVLYSAMEDFYIDIMIGAGESSRSVHLDLPPFTLIGATTRAGMLSNPLRARFGITGHMEYYEQDDLTEIVERTAEIFEMEITHEAAEELSLRSRGTPRIANRLDRKSTRLNSSHLKLS
;
A
#
# COMPACT_ATOMS: atom_id res chain seq x y z
N MET A 1 -12.26 32.66 12.56
CA MET A 1 -10.83 33.06 12.58
C MET A 1 -10.06 31.77 12.75
N VAL A 2 -9.51 31.22 11.66
CA VAL A 2 -8.84 29.90 11.66
C VAL A 2 -7.43 30.09 12.17
N PRO A 3 -6.92 29.29 13.11
CA PRO A 3 -5.60 29.49 13.70
C PRO A 3 -4.49 29.11 12.72
N LYS A 4 -3.55 30.05 12.50
CA LYS A 4 -2.32 29.79 11.73
C LYS A 4 -1.35 28.98 12.58
N VAL A 5 -0.85 27.86 12.05
CA VAL A 5 0.21 27.08 12.69
C VAL A 5 1.51 27.91 12.70
N SER A 6 2.02 28.22 13.90
CA SER A 6 3.27 28.98 14.05
C SER A 6 4.49 28.05 14.08
N PHE A 7 5.64 28.57 13.65
CA PHE A 7 6.94 27.89 13.66
C PHE A 7 7.31 27.27 15.02
N PHE A 8 6.94 27.92 16.13
CA PHE A 8 7.19 27.41 17.49
C PHE A 8 6.36 26.17 17.83
N ALA A 9 5.12 26.05 17.35
CA ALA A 9 4.29 24.87 17.58
C ALA A 9 4.86 23.62 16.87
N ILE A 10 5.53 23.82 15.75
CA ILE A 10 6.20 22.74 14.99
C ILE A 10 7.41 22.18 15.77
N ILE A 11 8.21 23.01 16.42
CA ILE A 11 9.39 22.60 17.17
C ILE A 11 9.02 21.82 18.43
N ASP A 12 7.98 22.23 19.16
CA ASP A 12 7.51 21.53 20.37
C ASP A 12 6.87 20.17 20.03
N CYS A 13 6.26 20.05 18.86
CA CYS A 13 5.75 18.81 18.31
C CYS A 13 6.85 17.76 18.06
N MET A 14 8.02 18.20 17.60
CA MET A 14 9.13 17.30 17.27
C MET A 14 9.73 16.58 18.48
N SER A 15 9.78 17.20 19.64
CA SER A 15 10.33 16.58 20.85
C SER A 15 9.45 15.43 21.38
N ARG A 16 8.16 15.41 21.03
CA ARG A 16 7.18 14.41 21.46
C ARG A 16 6.94 13.28 20.44
N ILE A 17 7.59 13.32 19.27
CA ILE A 17 7.43 12.31 18.21
C ILE A 17 7.99 10.95 18.61
N LEU A 18 8.80 10.87 19.65
CA LEU A 18 9.44 9.63 20.10
C LEU A 18 8.58 8.78 21.05
N ASP A 19 7.43 9.26 21.52
CA ASP A 19 6.54 8.51 22.41
C ASP A 19 5.48 7.70 21.64
N ASN A 20 5.48 6.41 21.89
CA ASN A 20 4.92 5.31 21.11
C ASN A 20 3.48 4.92 21.52
N GLU A 21 2.56 5.84 21.81
CA GLU A 21 1.19 5.50 22.19
C GLU A 21 0.15 6.13 21.27
N ILE A 22 -0.65 5.30 20.62
CA ILE A 22 -1.96 5.42 19.95
C ILE A 22 -1.95 4.78 18.54
N MET A 23 -2.10 3.45 18.45
CA MET A 23 -2.11 2.71 17.16
C MET A 23 -3.49 2.58 16.50
N GLY A 24 -4.61 2.68 17.22
CA GLY A 24 -5.95 2.35 16.69
C GLY A 24 -6.61 3.46 15.84
N ASP A 25 -6.44 4.71 16.20
CA ASP A 25 -7.02 5.86 15.47
C ASP A 25 -6.20 6.25 14.22
N GLU A 26 -4.95 5.83 14.15
CA GLU A 26 -4.05 6.19 13.04
C GLU A 26 -4.44 5.52 11.72
N GLU A 27 -4.87 4.26 11.75
CA GLU A 27 -5.24 3.53 10.54
C GLU A 27 -6.54 4.06 9.88
N ALA A 28 -7.53 4.44 10.68
CA ALA A 28 -8.79 4.97 10.16
C ALA A 28 -8.59 6.31 9.44
N VAL A 29 -7.77 7.18 10.01
CA VAL A 29 -7.45 8.48 9.41
C VAL A 29 -6.53 8.34 8.21
N GLU A 30 -5.56 7.43 8.25
CA GLU A 30 -4.68 7.15 7.11
C GLU A 30 -5.50 6.68 5.89
N ARG A 31 -6.59 5.94 6.09
CA ARG A 31 -7.52 5.56 5.02
C ARG A 31 -8.22 6.76 4.39
N THR A 32 -8.61 7.75 5.17
CA THR A 32 -9.28 8.96 4.66
C THR A 32 -8.35 9.84 3.81
N LEU A 33 -7.05 9.80 4.10
CA LEU A 33 -6.04 10.58 3.38
C LEU A 33 -5.57 9.91 2.07
N ARG A 34 -5.91 8.63 1.84
CA ARG A 34 -5.44 7.90 0.66
C ARG A 34 -6.10 8.41 -0.61
N PRO A 35 -5.31 8.66 -1.68
CA PRO A 35 -5.86 8.89 -3.00
C PRO A 35 -6.68 7.68 -3.44
N GLN A 36 -7.78 7.93 -4.14
CA GLN A 36 -8.67 6.89 -4.65
C GLN A 36 -8.28 6.48 -6.07
N TYR A 37 -7.73 7.39 -6.86
CA TYR A 37 -7.40 7.19 -8.27
C TYR A 37 -5.97 7.64 -8.59
N LEU A 38 -5.42 7.18 -9.73
CA LEU A 38 -4.06 7.51 -10.16
C LEU A 38 -3.84 9.01 -10.36
N HIS A 39 -4.85 9.75 -10.80
CA HIS A 39 -4.75 11.19 -11.00
C HIS A 39 -4.66 12.00 -9.69
N GLU A 40 -5.10 11.42 -8.58
CA GLU A 40 -4.99 12.01 -7.24
C GLU A 40 -3.67 11.63 -6.55
N TYR A 41 -2.95 10.64 -7.10
CA TYR A 41 -1.73 10.13 -6.50
C TYR A 41 -0.55 11.06 -6.83
N ILE A 42 -0.06 11.79 -5.84
CA ILE A 42 1.06 12.73 -5.96
C ILE A 42 2.38 11.95 -6.00
N GLY A 43 3.30 12.35 -6.88
CA GLY A 43 4.61 11.73 -7.06
C GLY A 43 4.57 10.34 -7.73
N GLN A 44 5.70 9.65 -7.76
CA GLN A 44 5.88 8.31 -8.37
C GLN A 44 5.50 8.25 -9.85
N ASP A 45 5.73 9.31 -10.62
CA ASP A 45 5.20 9.47 -11.99
C ASP A 45 5.58 8.33 -12.92
N LYS A 46 6.82 7.85 -12.85
CA LYS A 46 7.27 6.70 -13.67
C LYS A 46 6.42 5.44 -13.45
N VAL A 47 6.09 5.15 -12.18
CA VAL A 47 5.27 3.99 -11.83
C VAL A 47 3.82 4.21 -12.23
N LYS A 48 3.29 5.43 -12.01
CA LYS A 48 1.94 5.81 -12.41
C LYS A 48 1.72 5.71 -13.92
N ASP A 49 2.62 6.28 -14.71
CA ASP A 49 2.52 6.27 -16.17
C ASP A 49 2.56 4.85 -16.72
N GLN A 50 3.44 4.01 -16.18
CA GLN A 50 3.51 2.60 -16.53
C GLN A 50 2.20 1.88 -16.17
N LEU A 51 1.72 2.01 -14.93
CA LEU A 51 0.49 1.36 -14.46
C LEU A 51 -0.72 1.81 -15.26
N LYS A 52 -0.82 3.09 -15.60
CA LYS A 52 -1.92 3.63 -16.41
C LYS A 52 -2.05 2.89 -17.75
N ILE A 53 -0.94 2.68 -18.44
CA ILE A 53 -0.93 1.97 -19.72
C ILE A 53 -1.44 0.53 -19.55
N PHE A 54 -0.93 -0.20 -18.55
CA PHE A 54 -1.32 -1.60 -18.31
C PHE A 54 -2.78 -1.72 -17.86
N ILE A 55 -3.26 -0.84 -16.98
CA ILE A 55 -4.65 -0.82 -16.53
C ILE A 55 -5.61 -0.51 -17.69
N GLU A 56 -5.29 0.48 -18.53
CA GLU A 56 -6.09 0.79 -19.71
C GLU A 56 -6.13 -0.39 -20.70
N ALA A 57 -4.99 -1.06 -20.91
CA ALA A 57 -4.91 -2.23 -21.78
C ALA A 57 -5.72 -3.42 -21.23
N ALA A 58 -5.67 -3.69 -19.92
CA ALA A 58 -6.46 -4.75 -19.28
C ALA A 58 -7.96 -4.47 -19.41
N LYS A 59 -8.39 -3.23 -19.13
CA LYS A 59 -9.79 -2.80 -19.30
C LYS A 59 -10.30 -2.95 -20.73
N LEU A 60 -9.46 -2.60 -21.72
CA LEU A 60 -9.84 -2.74 -23.16
C LEU A 60 -10.00 -4.21 -23.61
N ARG A 61 -9.27 -5.13 -22.98
CA ARG A 61 -9.36 -6.57 -23.27
C ARG A 61 -10.38 -7.30 -22.42
N ASP A 62 -10.94 -6.65 -21.41
CA ASP A 62 -11.81 -7.26 -20.38
C ASP A 62 -11.12 -8.46 -19.69
N GLU A 63 -9.85 -8.26 -19.34
CA GLU A 63 -8.99 -9.26 -18.71
C GLU A 63 -8.48 -8.75 -17.37
N ALA A 64 -8.10 -9.67 -16.45
CA ALA A 64 -7.39 -9.32 -15.24
C ALA A 64 -6.06 -8.64 -15.59
N LEU A 65 -5.63 -7.69 -14.76
CA LEU A 65 -4.32 -7.05 -14.92
C LEU A 65 -3.21 -8.07 -14.64
N ASP A 66 -2.11 -7.99 -15.37
CA ASP A 66 -0.90 -8.75 -15.06
C ASP A 66 -0.46 -8.53 -13.61
N HIS A 67 0.16 -9.55 -12.99
CA HIS A 67 0.64 -9.45 -11.62
C HIS A 67 1.67 -8.35 -11.44
N VAL A 68 1.55 -7.58 -10.36
CA VAL A 68 2.34 -6.37 -10.08
C VAL A 68 3.24 -6.58 -8.87
N LEU A 69 4.51 -6.28 -8.99
CA LEU A 69 5.46 -6.21 -7.86
C LEU A 69 5.83 -4.77 -7.56
N LEU A 70 5.43 -4.28 -6.38
CA LEU A 70 5.82 -2.97 -5.87
C LEU A 70 6.97 -3.12 -4.86
N PHE A 71 8.11 -2.50 -5.12
CA PHE A 71 9.25 -2.61 -4.23
C PHE A 71 9.91 -1.25 -3.98
N GLY A 72 10.55 -1.13 -2.82
CA GLY A 72 11.22 0.12 -2.39
C GLY A 72 11.15 0.31 -0.88
N PRO A 73 11.77 1.36 -0.33
CA PRO A 73 11.77 1.68 1.09
C PRO A 73 10.38 1.67 1.74
N PRO A 74 10.28 1.50 3.08
CA PRO A 74 9.00 1.54 3.77
C PRO A 74 8.40 2.96 3.76
N GLY A 75 7.06 3.06 3.81
CA GLY A 75 6.36 4.34 3.94
C GLY A 75 6.18 5.14 2.63
N LEU A 76 6.50 4.57 1.48
CA LEU A 76 6.41 5.22 0.15
C LEU A 76 5.06 5.03 -0.56
N GLY A 77 4.07 4.42 0.09
CA GLY A 77 2.73 4.31 -0.48
C GLY A 77 2.44 3.03 -1.28
N LYS A 78 3.23 1.93 -1.13
CA LYS A 78 2.98 0.65 -1.84
C LYS A 78 1.56 0.12 -1.62
N THR A 79 1.08 0.10 -0.38
CA THR A 79 -0.29 -0.31 -0.04
C THR A 79 -1.33 0.63 -0.65
N THR A 80 -1.07 1.93 -0.63
CA THR A 80 -1.93 2.94 -1.26
C THR A 80 -2.01 2.74 -2.77
N MET A 81 -0.88 2.46 -3.43
CA MET A 81 -0.85 2.17 -4.86
C MET A 81 -1.67 0.92 -5.21
N ALA A 82 -1.60 -0.14 -4.41
CA ALA A 82 -2.44 -1.33 -4.60
C ALA A 82 -3.94 -1.00 -4.50
N PHE A 83 -4.32 -0.14 -3.57
CA PHE A 83 -5.69 0.35 -3.42
C PHE A 83 -6.15 1.13 -4.66
N VAL A 84 -5.30 2.03 -5.14
CA VAL A 84 -5.56 2.84 -6.35
C VAL A 84 -5.72 1.95 -7.58
N ILE A 85 -4.87 0.93 -7.75
CA ILE A 85 -4.97 -0.04 -8.86
C ILE A 85 -6.33 -0.76 -8.84
N ALA A 86 -6.76 -1.26 -7.67
CA ALA A 86 -8.04 -1.96 -7.55
C ALA A 86 -9.23 -1.02 -7.86
N ASN A 87 -9.19 0.22 -7.37
CA ASN A 87 -10.22 1.22 -7.67
C ASN A 87 -10.24 1.59 -9.15
N GLU A 88 -9.07 1.77 -9.78
CA GLU A 88 -9.00 2.01 -11.22
C GLU A 88 -9.58 0.86 -12.03
N LEU A 89 -9.34 -0.39 -11.62
CA LEU A 89 -9.91 -1.57 -12.26
C LEU A 89 -11.42 -1.73 -11.95
N GLY A 90 -11.92 -1.12 -10.89
CA GLY A 90 -13.31 -1.25 -10.44
C GLY A 90 -13.62 -2.61 -9.79
N VAL A 91 -12.63 -3.23 -9.13
CA VAL A 91 -12.71 -4.56 -8.51
C VAL A 91 -12.42 -4.51 -7.01
N ASN A 92 -12.70 -5.60 -6.30
CA ASN A 92 -12.41 -5.69 -4.87
C ASN A 92 -10.92 -5.87 -4.60
N LEU A 93 -10.45 -5.32 -3.48
CA LEU A 93 -9.11 -5.54 -2.96
C LEU A 93 -9.17 -6.42 -1.72
N LYS A 94 -8.57 -7.60 -1.78
CA LYS A 94 -8.28 -8.42 -0.61
C LYS A 94 -6.85 -8.17 -0.16
N GLN A 95 -6.68 -7.83 1.10
CA GLN A 95 -5.37 -7.48 1.65
C GLN A 95 -4.92 -8.48 2.71
N THR A 96 -3.66 -8.90 2.60
CA THR A 96 -2.97 -9.72 3.60
C THR A 96 -1.49 -9.34 3.66
N SER A 97 -0.71 -10.08 4.45
CA SER A 97 0.74 -9.90 4.52
C SER A 97 1.47 -11.24 4.61
N GLY A 98 2.71 -11.28 4.11
CA GLY A 98 3.54 -12.50 4.15
C GLY A 98 3.63 -13.15 5.53
N PRO A 99 3.88 -12.40 6.62
CA PRO A 99 3.95 -12.95 7.97
C PRO A 99 2.65 -13.58 8.49
N VAL A 100 1.49 -13.24 7.96
CA VAL A 100 0.18 -13.77 8.38
C VAL A 100 -0.11 -15.12 7.70
N ILE A 101 0.47 -15.36 6.53
CA ILE A 101 0.30 -16.60 5.77
C ILE A 101 1.38 -17.60 6.23
N GLU A 102 1.06 -18.45 7.19
CA GLU A 102 2.03 -19.39 7.77
C GLU A 102 2.12 -20.71 6.99
N LYS A 103 1.04 -21.13 6.35
CA LYS A 103 0.94 -22.40 5.61
C LYS A 103 0.13 -22.26 4.33
N ALA A 104 0.32 -23.21 3.41
CA ALA A 104 -0.38 -23.28 2.13
C ALA A 104 -1.91 -23.17 2.26
N GLY A 105 -2.50 -23.79 3.28
CA GLY A 105 -3.94 -23.75 3.53
C GLY A 105 -4.49 -22.34 3.82
N ASP A 106 -3.68 -21.46 4.42
CA ASP A 106 -4.08 -20.08 4.69
C ASP A 106 -4.20 -19.30 3.37
N LEU A 107 -3.23 -19.49 2.46
CA LEU A 107 -3.27 -18.90 1.12
C LEU A 107 -4.43 -19.45 0.29
N VAL A 108 -4.65 -20.77 0.32
CA VAL A 108 -5.75 -21.43 -0.38
C VAL A 108 -7.11 -20.85 0.03
N ALA A 109 -7.32 -20.63 1.33
CA ALA A 109 -8.57 -20.04 1.82
C ALA A 109 -8.79 -18.61 1.26
N ILE A 110 -7.72 -17.82 1.18
CA ILE A 110 -7.80 -16.46 0.60
C ILE A 110 -8.09 -16.51 -0.90
N LEU A 111 -7.39 -17.39 -1.65
CA LEU A 111 -7.55 -17.52 -3.10
C LEU A 111 -8.93 -18.03 -3.49
N ASN A 112 -9.49 -19.00 -2.72
CA ASN A 112 -10.83 -19.54 -2.97
C ASN A 112 -11.97 -18.52 -2.73
N ASP A 113 -11.69 -17.44 -2.02
CA ASP A 113 -12.65 -16.38 -1.72
C ASP A 113 -12.53 -15.18 -2.70
N LEU A 114 -11.74 -15.31 -3.76
CA LEU A 114 -11.62 -14.30 -4.82
C LEU A 114 -12.74 -14.43 -5.84
N GLU A 115 -13.18 -13.29 -6.35
CA GLU A 115 -14.07 -13.19 -7.51
C GLU A 115 -13.27 -12.87 -8.79
N PRO A 116 -13.82 -13.13 -9.99
CA PRO A 116 -13.12 -12.81 -11.24
C PRO A 116 -12.71 -11.34 -11.32
N GLY A 117 -11.43 -11.10 -11.57
CA GLY A 117 -10.85 -9.76 -11.68
C GLY A 117 -10.37 -9.16 -10.34
N ASP A 118 -10.69 -9.77 -9.20
CA ASP A 118 -10.27 -9.27 -7.89
C ASP A 118 -8.75 -9.07 -7.78
N VAL A 119 -8.36 -8.13 -6.93
CA VAL A 119 -6.96 -7.87 -6.58
C VAL A 119 -6.63 -8.50 -5.22
N LEU A 120 -5.63 -9.37 -5.19
CA LEU A 120 -5.01 -9.85 -3.95
C LEU A 120 -3.74 -9.05 -3.68
N PHE A 121 -3.70 -8.32 -2.58
CA PHE A 121 -2.51 -7.60 -2.13
C PHE A 121 -1.81 -8.35 -0.99
N ILE A 122 -0.53 -8.66 -1.18
CA ILE A 122 0.32 -9.29 -0.15
C ILE A 122 1.46 -8.34 0.20
N ASP A 123 1.39 -7.71 1.39
CA ASP A 123 2.50 -6.91 1.90
C ASP A 123 3.62 -7.80 2.45
N GLU A 124 4.86 -7.31 2.40
CA GLU A 124 6.07 -8.05 2.81
C GLU A 124 6.13 -9.47 2.21
N ILE A 125 5.79 -9.60 0.91
CA ILE A 125 5.68 -10.88 0.20
C ILE A 125 6.96 -11.73 0.27
N HIS A 126 8.14 -11.12 0.46
CA HIS A 126 9.42 -11.81 0.65
C HIS A 126 9.49 -12.63 1.96
N ARG A 127 8.49 -12.53 2.82
CA ARG A 127 8.39 -13.28 4.08
C ARG A 127 7.49 -14.51 3.99
N LEU A 128 6.98 -14.82 2.80
CA LEU A 128 6.22 -16.05 2.58
C LEU A 128 7.11 -17.28 2.80
N PRO A 129 6.61 -18.32 3.48
CA PRO A 129 7.28 -19.63 3.53
C PRO A 129 7.38 -20.24 2.12
N MET A 130 8.44 -21.00 1.84
CA MET A 130 8.66 -21.63 0.53
C MET A 130 7.47 -22.51 0.09
N SER A 131 6.87 -23.26 1.01
CA SER A 131 5.68 -24.09 0.73
C SER A 131 4.45 -23.28 0.31
N VAL A 132 4.37 -22.01 0.70
CA VAL A 132 3.31 -21.09 0.29
C VAL A 132 3.64 -20.48 -1.08
N GLU A 133 4.91 -20.14 -1.32
CA GLU A 133 5.35 -19.65 -2.64
C GLU A 133 5.08 -20.69 -3.74
N GLU A 134 5.33 -21.98 -3.47
CA GLU A 134 5.08 -23.07 -4.45
C GLU A 134 3.62 -23.14 -4.89
N VAL A 135 2.67 -22.97 -3.96
CA VAL A 135 1.24 -22.88 -4.29
C VAL A 135 0.92 -21.64 -5.09
N LEU A 136 1.58 -20.53 -4.74
CA LEU A 136 1.36 -19.26 -5.43
C LEU A 136 1.83 -19.30 -6.89
N TYR A 137 2.85 -20.10 -7.22
CA TYR A 137 3.34 -20.22 -8.60
C TYR A 137 2.26 -20.72 -9.57
N SER A 138 1.58 -21.83 -9.24
CA SER A 138 0.50 -22.37 -10.08
C SER A 138 -0.71 -21.43 -10.11
N ALA A 139 -1.04 -20.83 -8.97
CA ALA A 139 -2.12 -19.87 -8.87
C ALA A 139 -1.91 -18.64 -9.77
N MET A 140 -0.67 -18.17 -9.93
CA MET A 140 -0.33 -17.01 -10.75
C MET A 140 -0.24 -17.34 -12.24
N GLU A 141 0.26 -18.51 -12.61
CA GLU A 141 0.47 -18.86 -14.03
C GLU A 141 -0.79 -19.41 -14.70
N ASP A 142 -1.44 -20.34 -14.00
CA ASP A 142 -2.48 -21.18 -14.61
C ASP A 142 -3.86 -21.04 -13.94
N PHE A 143 -3.97 -20.18 -12.93
CA PHE A 143 -5.19 -19.96 -12.15
C PHE A 143 -5.79 -21.26 -11.58
N TYR A 144 -4.93 -22.12 -11.04
CA TYR A 144 -5.35 -23.29 -10.28
C TYR A 144 -4.40 -23.60 -9.13
N ILE A 145 -4.84 -24.43 -8.20
CA ILE A 145 -4.03 -24.98 -7.12
C ILE A 145 -4.33 -26.45 -6.94
N ASP A 146 -3.29 -27.23 -6.63
CA ASP A 146 -3.41 -28.63 -6.24
C ASP A 146 -3.30 -28.74 -4.72
N ILE A 147 -4.32 -29.31 -4.09
CA ILE A 147 -4.40 -29.47 -2.64
C ILE A 147 -4.35 -30.96 -2.30
N MET A 148 -3.45 -31.34 -1.40
CA MET A 148 -3.42 -32.68 -0.84
C MET A 148 -4.42 -32.80 0.30
N ILE A 149 -5.47 -33.60 0.12
CA ILE A 149 -6.49 -33.91 1.15
C ILE A 149 -6.31 -35.33 1.67
N GLY A 150 -6.31 -35.48 2.99
CA GLY A 150 -6.11 -36.76 3.68
C GLY A 150 -4.72 -36.92 4.26
N ALA A 151 -4.48 -38.05 4.92
CA ALA A 151 -3.19 -38.39 5.52
C ALA A 151 -2.76 -39.81 5.13
N GLY A 152 -1.46 -40.03 4.94
CA GLY A 152 -0.88 -41.34 4.60
C GLY A 152 -1.35 -41.86 3.23
N GLU A 153 -1.63 -43.18 3.17
CA GLU A 153 -2.03 -43.86 1.92
C GLU A 153 -3.39 -43.40 1.34
N SER A 154 -4.19 -42.65 2.12
CA SER A 154 -5.47 -42.09 1.69
C SER A 154 -5.35 -40.63 1.15
N SER A 155 -4.16 -40.16 1.01
CA SER A 155 -3.92 -38.80 0.46
C SER A 155 -4.33 -38.70 -1.02
N ARG A 156 -5.12 -37.71 -1.36
CA ARG A 156 -5.56 -37.42 -2.72
C ARG A 156 -5.21 -35.97 -3.10
N SER A 157 -4.71 -35.77 -4.30
CA SER A 157 -4.64 -34.44 -4.88
C SER A 157 -6.02 -34.03 -5.39
N VAL A 158 -6.46 -32.84 -5.01
CA VAL A 158 -7.66 -32.19 -5.52
C VAL A 158 -7.25 -30.95 -6.26
N HIS A 159 -7.62 -30.89 -7.51
CA HIS A 159 -7.42 -29.73 -8.38
C HIS A 159 -8.54 -28.73 -8.11
N LEU A 160 -8.19 -27.48 -7.84
CA LEU A 160 -9.10 -26.38 -7.58
C LEU A 160 -8.82 -25.26 -8.58
N ASP A 161 -9.76 -25.02 -9.50
CA ASP A 161 -9.69 -23.89 -10.42
C ASP A 161 -9.96 -22.57 -9.67
N LEU A 162 -9.20 -21.55 -10.00
CA LEU A 162 -9.33 -20.19 -9.45
C LEU A 162 -9.88 -19.25 -10.52
N PRO A 163 -10.67 -18.25 -10.14
CA PRO A 163 -10.99 -17.17 -11.07
C PRO A 163 -9.73 -16.40 -11.45
N PRO A 164 -9.64 -15.83 -12.67
CA PRO A 164 -8.57 -14.91 -13.02
C PRO A 164 -8.51 -13.75 -12.01
N PHE A 165 -7.35 -13.48 -11.43
CA PHE A 165 -7.13 -12.45 -10.44
C PHE A 165 -5.80 -11.74 -10.68
N THR A 166 -5.63 -10.56 -10.07
CA THR A 166 -4.36 -9.84 -10.07
C THR A 166 -3.70 -9.96 -8.72
N LEU A 167 -2.47 -10.49 -8.67
CA LEU A 167 -1.63 -10.42 -7.48
C LEU A 167 -0.82 -9.12 -7.49
N ILE A 168 -0.91 -8.34 -6.41
CA ILE A 168 -0.01 -7.23 -6.14
C ILE A 168 0.87 -7.61 -4.95
N GLY A 169 2.13 -7.91 -5.19
CA GLY A 169 3.13 -8.14 -4.15
C GLY A 169 3.84 -6.85 -3.76
N ALA A 170 3.97 -6.58 -2.46
CA ALA A 170 4.78 -5.47 -1.96
C ALA A 170 5.97 -5.98 -1.14
N THR A 171 7.12 -5.34 -1.30
CA THR A 171 8.31 -5.70 -0.54
C THR A 171 9.24 -4.51 -0.32
N THR A 172 9.88 -4.48 0.85
CA THR A 172 10.99 -3.57 1.14
C THR A 172 12.34 -4.16 0.73
N ARG A 173 12.37 -5.47 0.40
CA ARG A 173 13.60 -6.25 0.16
C ARG A 173 13.46 -7.11 -1.09
N ALA A 174 13.42 -6.48 -2.27
CA ALA A 174 13.26 -7.18 -3.56
C ALA A 174 14.31 -8.28 -3.81
N GLY A 175 15.53 -8.12 -3.28
CA GLY A 175 16.60 -9.13 -3.40
C GLY A 175 16.38 -10.40 -2.56
N MET A 176 15.37 -10.41 -1.65
CA MET A 176 15.03 -11.61 -0.86
C MET A 176 13.91 -12.45 -1.50
N LEU A 177 13.27 -11.96 -2.56
CA LEU A 177 12.32 -12.75 -3.34
C LEU A 177 13.03 -13.86 -4.09
N SER A 178 12.43 -15.04 -4.11
CA SER A 178 12.90 -16.15 -4.94
C SER A 178 12.84 -15.74 -6.43
N ASN A 179 13.80 -16.22 -7.22
CA ASN A 179 13.80 -15.95 -8.66
C ASN A 179 12.54 -16.46 -9.36
N PRO A 180 12.01 -17.66 -9.04
CA PRO A 180 10.75 -18.13 -9.61
C PRO A 180 9.55 -17.21 -9.33
N LEU A 181 9.41 -16.74 -8.09
CA LEU A 181 8.33 -15.82 -7.74
C LEU A 181 8.47 -14.49 -8.46
N ARG A 182 9.68 -13.94 -8.49
CA ARG A 182 9.94 -12.66 -9.14
C ARG A 182 9.65 -12.69 -10.65
N ALA A 183 9.97 -13.79 -11.33
CA ALA A 183 9.76 -13.94 -12.76
C ALA A 183 8.29 -13.96 -13.18
N ARG A 184 7.37 -14.24 -12.24
CA ARG A 184 5.93 -14.29 -12.47
C ARG A 184 5.24 -12.94 -12.42
N PHE A 185 5.93 -11.90 -11.98
CA PHE A 185 5.40 -10.54 -12.02
C PHE A 185 5.66 -9.92 -13.38
N GLY A 186 4.61 -9.69 -14.16
CA GLY A 186 4.68 -9.03 -15.46
C GLY A 186 4.98 -7.53 -15.36
N ILE A 187 4.55 -6.91 -14.25
CA ILE A 187 4.72 -5.48 -14.01
C ILE A 187 5.56 -5.27 -12.74
N THR A 188 6.58 -4.42 -12.81
CA THR A 188 7.42 -4.09 -11.64
C THR A 188 7.47 -2.58 -11.44
N GLY A 189 7.07 -2.12 -10.26
CA GLY A 189 7.12 -0.71 -9.86
C GLY A 189 8.15 -0.47 -8.75
N HIS A 190 9.21 0.27 -9.07
CA HIS A 190 10.18 0.72 -8.08
C HIS A 190 9.71 2.03 -7.47
N MET A 191 9.32 1.99 -6.20
CA MET A 191 8.94 3.17 -5.44
C MET A 191 10.19 3.87 -4.91
N GLU A 192 10.39 5.10 -5.33
CA GLU A 192 11.53 5.94 -4.94
C GLU A 192 11.13 6.92 -3.82
N TYR A 193 12.12 7.52 -3.15
CA TYR A 193 11.84 8.61 -2.23
C TYR A 193 11.22 9.77 -2.98
N TYR A 194 10.29 10.45 -2.33
CA TYR A 194 9.58 11.60 -2.90
C TYR A 194 10.48 12.83 -2.93
N GLU A 195 10.32 13.63 -3.98
CA GLU A 195 10.92 14.95 -4.04
C GLU A 195 10.25 15.89 -3.03
N GLN A 196 10.91 17.01 -2.71
CA GLN A 196 10.41 17.92 -1.71
C GLN A 196 9.08 18.55 -2.13
N ASP A 197 8.95 18.91 -3.40
CA ASP A 197 7.75 19.56 -3.95
C ASP A 197 6.53 18.63 -3.84
N ASP A 198 6.67 17.33 -4.19
CA ASP A 198 5.63 16.33 -4.04
C ASP A 198 5.17 16.18 -2.57
N LEU A 199 6.13 16.20 -1.64
CA LEU A 199 5.81 16.09 -0.21
C LEU A 199 5.14 17.36 0.32
N THR A 200 5.50 18.53 -0.18
CA THR A 200 4.85 19.78 0.15
C THR A 200 3.39 19.75 -0.30
N GLU A 201 3.13 19.32 -1.54
CA GLU A 201 1.78 19.13 -2.07
C GLU A 201 0.96 18.11 -1.24
N ILE A 202 1.58 16.99 -0.81
CA ILE A 202 0.93 16.00 0.08
C ILE A 202 0.55 16.62 1.42
N VAL A 203 1.41 17.45 2.01
CA VAL A 203 1.12 18.13 3.28
C VAL A 203 -0.01 19.14 3.11
N GLU A 204 0.02 19.95 2.06
CA GLU A 204 -1.03 20.94 1.76
C GLU A 204 -2.39 20.26 1.53
N ARG A 205 -2.43 19.19 0.72
CA ARG A 205 -3.64 18.36 0.52
C ARG A 205 -4.14 17.76 1.82
N THR A 206 -3.25 17.28 2.68
CA THR A 206 -3.63 16.71 3.98
C THR A 206 -4.24 17.77 4.87
N ALA A 207 -3.68 18.97 4.92
CA ALA A 207 -4.23 20.10 5.65
C ALA A 207 -5.62 20.50 5.12
N GLU A 208 -5.82 20.52 3.80
CA GLU A 208 -7.12 20.79 3.17
C GLU A 208 -8.19 19.77 3.58
N ILE A 209 -7.85 18.46 3.55
CA ILE A 209 -8.78 17.38 3.97
C ILE A 209 -9.20 17.55 5.44
N PHE A 210 -8.32 18.08 6.29
CA PHE A 210 -8.61 18.37 7.70
C PHE A 210 -9.20 19.78 7.94
N GLU A 211 -9.54 20.50 6.86
CA GLU A 211 -10.07 21.86 6.94
C GLU A 211 -9.15 22.84 7.73
N MET A 212 -7.84 22.69 7.52
CA MET A 212 -6.83 23.50 8.21
C MET A 212 -6.12 24.46 7.27
N GLU A 213 -5.86 25.67 7.75
CA GLU A 213 -4.97 26.59 7.06
C GLU A 213 -3.50 26.31 7.40
N ILE A 214 -2.70 25.99 6.39
CA ILE A 214 -1.25 25.91 6.47
C ILE A 214 -0.63 26.92 5.50
N THR A 215 0.48 27.57 5.89
CA THR A 215 1.21 28.38 4.93
C THR A 215 2.14 27.52 4.09
N HIS A 216 2.44 27.92 2.87
CA HIS A 216 3.34 27.18 1.99
C HIS A 216 4.71 26.96 2.63
N GLU A 217 5.27 27.97 3.30
CA GLU A 217 6.55 27.85 4.01
C GLU A 217 6.52 26.82 5.15
N ALA A 218 5.37 26.69 5.83
CA ALA A 218 5.21 25.68 6.87
C ALA A 218 5.09 24.27 6.28
N ALA A 219 4.43 24.12 5.13
CA ALA A 219 4.34 22.87 4.40
C ALA A 219 5.71 22.43 3.87
N GLU A 220 6.51 23.35 3.30
CA GLU A 220 7.89 23.09 2.89
C GLU A 220 8.77 22.61 4.07
N GLU A 221 8.68 23.25 5.21
CA GLU A 221 9.46 22.87 6.39
C GLU A 221 9.08 21.48 6.91
N LEU A 222 7.79 21.13 6.89
CA LEU A 222 7.33 19.78 7.23
C LEU A 222 7.82 18.74 6.21
N SER A 223 7.80 19.07 4.92
CA SER A 223 8.26 18.20 3.85
C SER A 223 9.76 17.89 3.99
N LEU A 224 10.59 18.89 4.27
CA LEU A 224 12.03 18.72 4.52
C LEU A 224 12.32 17.73 5.67
N ARG A 225 11.50 17.77 6.72
CA ARG A 225 11.64 16.89 7.90
C ARG A 225 11.10 15.49 7.69
N SER A 226 10.30 15.26 6.65
CA SER A 226 9.69 13.97 6.34
C SER A 226 10.66 12.95 5.70
N ARG A 227 11.89 13.39 5.35
CA ARG A 227 12.95 12.54 4.79
C ARG A 227 12.51 11.75 3.56
N GLY A 228 11.79 12.36 2.65
CA GLY A 228 11.34 11.71 1.41
C GLY A 228 10.18 10.73 1.59
N THR A 229 9.47 10.74 2.73
CA THR A 229 8.50 9.71 3.09
C THR A 229 7.13 10.28 3.40
N PRO A 230 6.09 10.04 2.55
CA PRO A 230 4.72 10.54 2.78
C PRO A 230 4.13 10.16 4.14
N ARG A 231 4.39 8.95 4.60
CA ARG A 231 3.93 8.50 5.93
C ARG A 231 4.44 9.39 7.06
N ILE A 232 5.68 9.85 6.98
CA ILE A 232 6.26 10.76 7.97
C ILE A 232 5.64 12.14 7.81
N ALA A 233 5.48 12.66 6.58
CA ALA A 233 4.85 13.94 6.30
C ALA A 233 3.44 14.01 6.90
N ASN A 234 2.58 13.05 6.61
CA ASN A 234 1.23 12.95 7.14
C ASN A 234 1.19 12.82 8.67
N ARG A 235 2.15 12.12 9.26
CA ARG A 235 2.25 11.97 10.72
C ARG A 235 2.69 13.28 11.40
N LEU A 236 3.59 14.05 10.79
CA LEU A 236 4.05 15.33 11.30
C LEU A 236 2.94 16.37 11.26
N ASP A 237 2.20 16.45 10.15
CA ASP A 237 1.07 17.35 9.98
C ASP A 237 -0.03 17.09 11.00
N ARG A 238 -0.45 15.85 11.20
CA ARG A 238 -1.46 15.46 12.22
C ARG A 238 -1.08 15.83 13.64
N LYS A 239 0.20 15.73 14.01
CA LYS A 239 0.66 16.08 15.35
C LYS A 239 0.64 17.59 15.56
N SER A 240 1.02 18.37 14.57
CA SER A 240 0.92 19.83 14.61
C SER A 240 -0.53 20.31 14.77
N THR A 241 -1.49 19.61 14.14
CA THR A 241 -2.93 19.86 14.24
C THR A 241 -3.48 19.67 15.65
N ARG A 242 -3.16 18.53 16.27
CA ARG A 242 -3.68 18.20 17.62
C ARG A 242 -3.22 19.18 18.67
N LEU A 243 -2.00 19.71 18.57
CA LEU A 243 -1.48 20.72 19.48
C LEU A 243 -2.22 22.05 19.37
N ASN A 244 -2.59 22.46 18.15
CA ASN A 244 -3.36 23.69 17.94
C ASN A 244 -4.78 23.60 18.53
N SER A 245 -5.44 22.46 18.39
CA SER A 245 -6.81 22.26 18.93
C SER A 245 -6.83 22.16 20.46
N SER A 246 -5.74 21.74 21.11
CA SER A 246 -5.63 21.67 22.58
C SER A 246 -5.39 23.05 23.21
N HIS A 247 -4.70 23.96 22.52
CA HIS A 247 -4.51 25.34 22.99
C HIS A 247 -5.79 26.20 22.89
N LEU A 248 -6.71 25.88 21.97
CA LEU A 248 -8.01 26.56 21.83
C LEU A 248 -9.03 26.17 22.91
N LYS A 249 -8.85 25.07 23.63
CA LYS A 249 -9.74 24.64 24.73
C LYS A 249 -9.35 25.21 26.11
N LEU A 250 -8.28 25.99 26.21
CA LEU A 250 -7.74 26.56 27.46
C LEU A 250 -7.84 28.10 27.54
N SER A 251 -8.59 28.73 26.62
CA SER A 251 -8.86 30.19 26.65
C SER A 251 -10.34 30.48 26.80
#